data_30f656eaddd3769e9f9d9514731e21f9
#
_entry.id   30f656eaddd3769e9f9d9514731e21f9
#
_cell.length_a   1.000
_cell.length_b   1.000
_cell.length_c   1.000
_cell.angle_alpha   90.00
_cell.angle_beta   90.00
_cell.angle_gamma   90.00
#
_symmetry.space_group_name_H-M   'P 1'
#
loop_
_entity.id
_entity.type
_entity.pdbx_description
1 polymer ?
#
loop_
_entity_poly.entity_id
_entity_poly.type
_entity_poly.pdbx_seq_one_letter_code
_entity_poly.pdbx_strand_id
1 'polypeptide(L)'
;MVVQRLLAGTAAFVLIGALAACAPEPEPVVAEPTIEPTPTETSSAEPEPVARTFTLPADCTEILPASRVEAFTADGLELLGGPGSRFGNEYFFEATPEQLAGGITCVFADEDDDLSSIAISVAPVTAATRAGIVNDLTDQGLNETILDTAVTYSQQGDEQGLAPAILNVVTQESWISVISVVGGPASFEQAEVLAAEVDGAVYR
;
A
#
# COMPACT_ATOMS: atom_id res chain seq x y z
N MET A 1 -18.90 23.27 -37.47
CA MET A 1 -19.96 24.08 -36.86
C MET A 1 -19.80 23.91 -35.36
N VAL A 2 -18.98 24.74 -34.73
CA VAL A 2 -19.24 26.01 -34.02
C VAL A 2 -20.42 25.88 -33.04
N VAL A 3 -20.16 25.86 -31.74
CA VAL A 3 -20.58 26.86 -30.78
C VAL A 3 -19.75 26.78 -29.50
N GLN A 4 -18.96 27.80 -29.30
CA GLN A 4 -18.23 28.22 -28.12
C GLN A 4 -19.21 28.93 -27.15
N ARG A 5 -19.18 28.64 -25.87
CA ARG A 5 -19.71 29.56 -24.84
C ARG A 5 -18.74 29.68 -23.67
N LEU A 6 -18.05 30.80 -23.65
CA LEU A 6 -17.41 31.43 -22.49
C LEU A 6 -18.49 31.88 -21.46
N LEU A 7 -18.23 31.65 -20.19
CA LEU A 7 -18.81 32.44 -19.10
C LEU A 7 -17.74 32.70 -18.06
N ALA A 8 -17.28 33.93 -18.02
CA ALA A 8 -16.46 34.52 -16.96
C ALA A 8 -17.35 34.85 -15.75
N GLY A 9 -16.92 34.48 -14.56
CA GLY A 9 -17.54 34.86 -13.29
C GLY A 9 -16.49 35.36 -12.31
N THR A 10 -16.38 36.70 -12.21
CA THR A 10 -15.57 37.44 -11.24
C THR A 10 -16.32 37.50 -9.91
N ALA A 11 -15.73 37.04 -8.79
CA ALA A 11 -16.20 37.29 -7.45
C ALA A 11 -15.09 37.94 -6.63
N ALA A 12 -15.34 39.22 -6.28
CA ALA A 12 -14.52 40.03 -5.40
C ALA A 12 -14.82 39.68 -3.94
N PHE A 13 -13.80 39.41 -3.13
CA PHE A 13 -13.94 39.29 -1.66
C PHE A 13 -13.35 40.53 -0.98
N VAL A 14 -14.21 41.16 -0.19
CA VAL A 14 -13.95 42.34 0.64
C VAL A 14 -13.27 41.92 1.93
N LEU A 15 -12.12 42.55 2.25
CA LEU A 15 -11.42 42.47 3.52
C LEU A 15 -12.08 43.40 4.54
N ILE A 16 -12.55 42.87 5.67
CA ILE A 16 -12.94 43.62 6.84
C ILE A 16 -11.88 43.39 7.92
N GLY A 17 -11.11 44.43 8.23
CA GLY A 17 -10.22 44.49 9.36
C GLY A 17 -10.95 44.82 10.65
N ALA A 18 -10.65 44.11 11.73
CA ALA A 18 -11.06 44.46 13.09
C ALA A 18 -9.83 44.74 13.94
N LEU A 19 -9.70 46.02 14.32
CA LEU A 19 -8.76 46.50 15.34
C LEU A 19 -9.34 46.22 16.74
N ALA A 20 -8.69 45.37 17.53
CA ALA A 20 -9.01 45.19 18.95
C ALA A 20 -7.98 45.97 19.80
N ALA A 21 -8.51 46.88 20.65
CA ALA A 21 -7.78 47.78 21.54
C ALA A 21 -7.15 47.02 22.72
N CYS A 22 -5.91 47.36 23.05
CA CYS A 22 -5.22 46.99 24.29
C CYS A 22 -5.81 47.77 25.48
N ALA A 23 -6.29 47.06 26.50
CA ALA A 23 -6.47 47.59 27.84
C ALA A 23 -5.38 47.08 28.76
N PRO A 24 -4.81 47.91 29.69
CA PRO A 24 -3.80 47.47 30.62
C PRO A 24 -4.39 46.63 31.75
N GLU A 25 -3.77 45.49 32.00
CA GLU A 25 -4.10 44.51 33.04
C GLU A 25 -3.46 44.94 34.39
N PRO A 26 -4.16 44.78 35.51
CA PRO A 26 -3.59 45.10 36.83
C PRO A 26 -2.60 44.03 37.28
N GLU A 27 -1.51 44.47 37.92
CA GLU A 27 -0.42 43.62 38.42
C GLU A 27 -0.93 42.59 39.44
N PRO A 28 -0.56 41.29 39.27
CA PRO A 28 -0.88 40.31 40.28
C PRO A 28 0.07 40.34 41.46
N VAL A 29 -0.52 40.28 42.64
CA VAL A 29 0.17 40.12 43.93
C VAL A 29 0.91 38.77 43.92
N VAL A 30 2.24 38.86 44.17
CA VAL A 30 3.10 37.65 44.26
C VAL A 30 2.78 36.96 45.58
N ALA A 31 2.12 35.77 45.48
CA ALA A 31 2.08 34.80 46.56
C ALA A 31 3.31 33.89 46.46
N GLU A 32 4.03 33.70 47.56
CA GLU A 32 5.17 32.78 47.66
C GLU A 32 4.74 31.36 47.27
N PRO A 33 5.50 30.65 46.39
CA PRO A 33 5.16 29.28 46.04
C PRO A 33 5.50 28.31 47.18
N THR A 34 4.48 27.72 47.77
CA THR A 34 4.62 26.50 48.57
C THR A 34 5.08 25.40 47.62
N ILE A 35 6.31 24.90 47.82
CA ILE A 35 6.85 23.79 47.03
C ILE A 35 6.21 22.51 47.57
N GLU A 36 5.15 22.06 46.90
CA GLU A 36 4.64 20.69 47.02
C GLU A 36 5.57 19.76 46.26
N PRO A 37 5.96 18.58 46.84
CA PRO A 37 6.82 17.64 46.09
C PRO A 37 6.04 17.06 44.92
N THR A 38 6.47 17.42 43.71
CA THR A 38 5.98 16.87 42.45
C THR A 38 6.21 15.34 42.47
N PRO A 39 5.16 14.51 42.29
CA PRO A 39 5.36 13.08 42.09
C PRO A 39 6.23 12.89 40.84
N THR A 40 7.36 12.21 40.99
CA THR A 40 8.22 11.77 39.88
C THR A 40 7.37 10.82 39.05
N GLU A 41 6.84 11.29 37.93
CA GLU A 41 6.25 10.43 36.92
C GLU A 41 7.36 9.52 36.41
N THR A 42 7.27 8.24 36.76
CA THR A 42 8.08 7.20 36.14
C THR A 42 7.62 7.14 34.70
N SER A 43 8.35 7.80 33.79
CA SER A 43 8.17 7.65 32.34
C SER A 43 8.34 6.16 32.03
N SER A 44 7.23 5.48 31.81
CA SER A 44 7.24 4.16 31.19
C SER A 44 7.76 4.37 29.78
N ALA A 45 9.01 4.00 29.52
CA ALA A 45 9.57 4.04 28.19
C ALA A 45 8.67 3.17 27.30
N GLU A 46 8.02 3.80 26.31
CA GLU A 46 7.35 3.12 25.22
C GLU A 46 8.37 2.19 24.56
N PRO A 47 8.04 0.87 24.37
CA PRO A 47 8.99 -0.04 23.76
C PRO A 47 9.40 0.47 22.38
N GLU A 48 10.71 0.61 22.15
CA GLU A 48 11.22 0.99 20.85
C GLU A 48 10.70 -0.01 19.80
N PRO A 49 10.21 0.47 18.62
CA PRO A 49 9.75 -0.42 17.57
C PRO A 49 10.90 -1.32 17.12
N VAL A 50 10.68 -2.63 17.21
CA VAL A 50 11.65 -3.61 16.73
C VAL A 50 11.80 -3.41 15.23
N ALA A 51 13.03 -3.16 14.78
CA ALA A 51 13.33 -3.00 13.36
C ALA A 51 13.03 -4.33 12.66
N ARG A 52 12.04 -4.33 11.76
CA ARG A 52 11.69 -5.48 10.92
C ARG A 52 12.62 -5.50 9.71
N THR A 53 13.14 -6.66 9.36
CA THR A 53 14.07 -6.82 8.22
C THR A 53 13.36 -7.53 7.07
N PHE A 54 13.45 -6.96 5.87
CA PHE A 54 12.94 -7.58 4.65
C PHE A 54 13.71 -8.87 4.31
N THR A 55 12.98 -9.92 4.01
CA THR A 55 13.52 -11.20 3.55
C THR A 55 12.67 -11.72 2.39
N LEU A 56 13.28 -11.88 1.22
CA LEU A 56 12.58 -12.45 0.07
C LEU A 56 12.26 -13.93 0.34
N PRO A 57 11.00 -14.39 0.15
CA PRO A 57 10.65 -15.81 0.25
C PRO A 57 11.40 -16.66 -0.76
N ALA A 58 11.74 -17.89 -0.37
CA ALA A 58 12.42 -18.81 -1.27
C ALA A 58 11.50 -19.33 -2.37
N ASP A 59 10.21 -19.50 -2.06
CA ASP A 59 9.17 -19.92 -2.98
C ASP A 59 7.79 -19.41 -2.60
N CYS A 60 6.79 -19.72 -3.43
CA CYS A 60 5.42 -19.24 -3.27
C CYS A 60 4.67 -19.85 -2.07
N THR A 61 5.17 -20.91 -1.46
CA THR A 61 4.53 -21.51 -0.26
C THR A 61 4.78 -20.67 0.99
N GLU A 62 5.74 -19.74 0.91
CA GLU A 62 6.13 -18.85 2.02
C GLU A 62 5.63 -17.40 1.86
N ILE A 63 4.98 -17.07 0.71
CA ILE A 63 4.56 -15.69 0.40
C ILE A 63 3.35 -15.23 1.20
N LEU A 64 2.55 -16.16 1.70
CA LEU A 64 1.34 -15.93 2.48
C LEU A 64 1.33 -16.79 3.74
N PRO A 65 0.58 -16.39 4.79
CA PRO A 65 0.32 -17.27 5.93
C PRO A 65 -0.38 -18.58 5.50
N ALA A 66 -0.05 -19.70 6.14
CA ALA A 66 -0.63 -21.00 5.83
C ALA A 66 -2.17 -21.00 5.88
N SER A 67 -2.77 -20.25 6.82
CA SER A 67 -4.23 -20.10 6.92
C SER A 67 -4.85 -19.44 5.69
N ARG A 68 -4.14 -18.53 5.02
CA ARG A 68 -4.60 -17.91 3.78
C ARG A 68 -4.54 -18.90 2.62
N VAL A 69 -3.46 -19.66 2.52
CA VAL A 69 -3.32 -20.72 1.50
C VAL A 69 -4.40 -21.79 1.68
N GLU A 70 -4.72 -22.18 2.93
CA GLU A 70 -5.82 -23.09 3.24
C GLU A 70 -7.18 -22.52 2.81
N ALA A 71 -7.43 -21.22 3.04
CA ALA A 71 -8.64 -20.54 2.59
C ALA A 71 -8.76 -20.52 1.07
N PHE A 72 -7.70 -20.22 0.33
CA PHE A 72 -7.69 -20.29 -1.13
C PHE A 72 -8.00 -21.69 -1.62
N THR A 73 -7.41 -22.72 -1.03
CA THR A 73 -7.70 -24.11 -1.38
C THR A 73 -9.17 -24.48 -1.10
N ALA A 74 -9.75 -24.00 -0.01
CA ALA A 74 -11.17 -24.22 0.30
C ALA A 74 -12.10 -23.52 -0.70
N ASP A 75 -11.66 -22.40 -1.29
CA ASP A 75 -12.36 -21.66 -2.34
C ASP A 75 -12.07 -22.21 -3.76
N GLY A 76 -11.31 -23.31 -3.89
CA GLY A 76 -10.99 -23.97 -5.15
C GLY A 76 -9.76 -23.40 -5.87
N LEU A 77 -9.04 -22.43 -5.27
CA LEU A 77 -7.83 -21.90 -5.87
C LEU A 77 -6.61 -22.78 -5.55
N GLU A 78 -5.83 -23.09 -6.56
CA GLU A 78 -4.57 -23.81 -6.45
C GLU A 78 -3.38 -22.87 -6.75
N LEU A 79 -2.22 -23.15 -6.16
CA LEU A 79 -0.98 -22.48 -6.51
C LEU A 79 -0.44 -23.04 -7.83
N LEU A 80 -0.72 -22.34 -8.94
CA LEU A 80 -0.42 -22.80 -10.30
C LEU A 80 0.91 -22.28 -10.84
N GLY A 81 1.24 -21.01 -10.59
CA GLY A 81 2.42 -20.33 -11.15
C GLY A 81 3.42 -19.87 -10.10
N GLY A 82 4.72 -19.85 -10.45
CA GLY A 82 5.82 -19.39 -9.63
C GLY A 82 6.64 -20.50 -8.97
N PRO A 83 7.76 -20.16 -8.29
CA PRO A 83 8.62 -21.17 -7.66
C PRO A 83 7.84 -21.93 -6.57
N GLY A 84 7.99 -23.25 -6.53
CA GLY A 84 7.28 -24.13 -5.59
C GLY A 84 5.83 -24.46 -5.96
N SER A 85 5.31 -23.92 -7.07
CA SER A 85 3.96 -24.19 -7.58
C SER A 85 3.89 -25.40 -8.51
N ARG A 86 2.66 -25.74 -8.94
CA ARG A 86 2.38 -26.88 -9.85
C ARG A 86 3.13 -26.78 -11.17
N PHE A 87 3.16 -25.59 -11.80
CA PHE A 87 3.79 -25.38 -13.11
C PHE A 87 5.12 -24.59 -13.00
N GLY A 88 5.55 -24.22 -11.81
CA GLY A 88 6.77 -23.44 -11.62
C GLY A 88 6.76 -22.11 -12.38
N ASN A 89 7.95 -21.65 -12.73
CA ASN A 89 8.10 -20.43 -13.54
C ASN A 89 7.72 -20.63 -15.02
N GLU A 90 7.52 -21.87 -15.48
CA GLU A 90 7.04 -22.18 -16.83
C GLU A 90 5.57 -21.76 -17.05
N TYR A 91 4.85 -21.44 -15.96
CA TYR A 91 3.51 -20.85 -16.02
C TYR A 91 3.50 -19.50 -16.76
N PHE A 92 4.59 -18.76 -16.67
CA PHE A 92 4.69 -17.43 -17.28
C PHE A 92 5.31 -17.54 -18.68
N PHE A 93 4.66 -16.91 -19.67
CA PHE A 93 5.22 -16.81 -21.01
C PHE A 93 6.47 -15.91 -21.03
N GLU A 94 6.46 -14.84 -20.24
CA GLU A 94 7.59 -13.93 -20.00
C GLU A 94 7.71 -13.65 -18.50
N ALA A 95 8.92 -13.33 -18.05
CA ALA A 95 9.13 -12.94 -16.66
C ALA A 95 8.37 -11.65 -16.33
N THR A 96 7.73 -11.65 -15.17
CA THR A 96 7.03 -10.43 -14.68
C THR A 96 8.04 -9.33 -14.30
N PRO A 97 7.62 -8.06 -14.21
CA PRO A 97 8.50 -6.99 -13.77
C PRO A 97 9.13 -7.25 -12.41
N GLU A 98 8.40 -7.87 -11.47
CA GLU A 98 8.89 -8.24 -10.16
C GLU A 98 9.94 -9.35 -10.23
N GLN A 99 9.76 -10.35 -11.09
CA GLN A 99 10.76 -11.38 -11.35
C GLN A 99 12.03 -10.78 -11.98
N LEU A 100 11.89 -9.83 -12.90
CA LEU A 100 13.01 -9.10 -13.49
C LEU A 100 13.77 -8.25 -12.45
N ALA A 101 13.08 -7.77 -11.42
CA ALA A 101 13.68 -7.09 -10.27
C ALA A 101 14.33 -8.05 -9.26
N GLY A 102 14.35 -9.35 -9.53
CA GLY A 102 14.93 -10.37 -8.66
C GLY A 102 13.98 -10.91 -7.61
N GLY A 103 12.69 -10.69 -7.78
CA GLY A 103 11.61 -11.18 -6.93
C GLY A 103 10.97 -12.48 -7.39
N ILE A 104 9.83 -12.81 -6.80
CA ILE A 104 8.98 -13.93 -7.17
C ILE A 104 7.55 -13.46 -7.47
N THR A 105 6.89 -14.18 -8.37
CA THR A 105 5.45 -14.02 -8.66
C THR A 105 4.77 -15.36 -8.45
N CYS A 106 3.67 -15.36 -7.73
CA CYS A 106 2.88 -16.52 -7.36
C CYS A 106 1.46 -16.33 -7.90
N VAL A 107 0.92 -17.34 -8.60
CA VAL A 107 -0.43 -17.29 -9.15
C VAL A 107 -1.28 -18.35 -8.49
N PHE A 108 -2.35 -17.89 -7.84
CA PHE A 108 -3.41 -18.72 -7.30
C PHE A 108 -4.63 -18.59 -8.23
N ALA A 109 -5.14 -19.72 -8.72
CA ALA A 109 -6.28 -19.74 -9.63
C ALA A 109 -7.00 -21.08 -9.58
N ASP A 110 -8.26 -21.10 -10.02
CA ASP A 110 -8.95 -22.31 -10.45
C ASP A 110 -8.59 -22.55 -11.93
N GLU A 111 -8.06 -23.73 -12.25
CA GLU A 111 -7.62 -24.07 -13.62
C GLU A 111 -8.80 -24.05 -14.63
N ASP A 112 -10.02 -24.24 -14.16
CA ASP A 112 -11.23 -24.28 -14.97
C ASP A 112 -11.95 -22.91 -15.05
N ASP A 113 -11.46 -21.87 -14.33
CA ASP A 113 -12.06 -20.53 -14.31
C ASP A 113 -11.01 -19.42 -14.53
N ASP A 114 -10.95 -18.91 -15.75
CA ASP A 114 -10.02 -17.83 -16.15
C ASP A 114 -10.20 -16.53 -15.36
N LEU A 115 -11.35 -16.34 -14.68
CA LEU A 115 -11.64 -15.14 -13.88
C LEU A 115 -11.28 -15.30 -12.40
N SER A 116 -10.80 -16.45 -11.98
CA SER A 116 -10.44 -16.72 -10.58
C SER A 116 -9.03 -16.24 -10.21
N SER A 117 -8.17 -15.87 -11.18
CA SER A 117 -6.74 -15.68 -11.00
C SER A 117 -6.38 -14.49 -10.10
N ILE A 118 -5.51 -14.76 -9.12
CA ILE A 118 -4.86 -13.77 -8.27
C ILE A 118 -3.35 -13.95 -8.38
N ALA A 119 -2.66 -12.93 -8.89
CA ALA A 119 -1.20 -12.87 -8.91
C ALA A 119 -0.69 -12.06 -7.72
N ILE A 120 0.24 -12.65 -6.97
CA ILE A 120 0.88 -12.03 -5.80
C ILE A 120 2.38 -12.06 -6.03
N SER A 121 3.01 -10.89 -5.99
CA SER A 121 4.45 -10.77 -6.23
C SER A 121 5.14 -10.04 -5.11
N VAL A 122 6.40 -10.36 -4.89
CA VAL A 122 7.30 -9.58 -4.03
C VAL A 122 8.69 -9.52 -4.64
N ALA A 123 9.28 -8.33 -4.65
CA ALA A 123 10.62 -8.11 -5.17
C ALA A 123 11.44 -7.21 -4.23
N PRO A 124 12.77 -7.39 -4.19
CA PRO A 124 13.65 -6.47 -3.48
C PRO A 124 13.71 -5.12 -4.19
N VAL A 125 13.72 -4.05 -3.41
CA VAL A 125 13.93 -2.69 -3.89
C VAL A 125 15.26 -2.17 -3.33
N THR A 126 16.02 -1.49 -4.17
CA THR A 126 17.26 -0.81 -3.79
C THR A 126 17.18 0.67 -4.19
N ALA A 127 18.06 1.50 -3.66
CA ALA A 127 18.16 2.90 -4.07
C ALA A 127 18.40 3.05 -5.60
N ALA A 128 19.05 2.07 -6.22
CA ALA A 128 19.32 2.08 -7.67
C ALA A 128 18.10 1.68 -8.52
N THR A 129 17.25 0.75 -8.04
CA THR A 129 16.11 0.21 -8.81
C THR A 129 14.81 0.96 -8.55
N ARG A 130 14.66 1.58 -7.37
CA ARG A 130 13.41 2.21 -6.93
C ARG A 130 12.86 3.24 -7.90
N ALA A 131 13.72 4.12 -8.44
CA ALA A 131 13.28 5.17 -9.36
C ALA A 131 12.71 4.60 -10.67
N GLY A 132 13.29 3.51 -11.19
CA GLY A 132 12.78 2.79 -12.36
C GLY A 132 11.40 2.18 -12.08
N ILE A 133 11.26 1.43 -10.99
CA ILE A 133 9.99 0.81 -10.58
C ILE A 133 8.88 1.86 -10.44
N VAL A 134 9.16 2.96 -9.73
CA VAL A 134 8.20 4.06 -9.54
C VAL A 134 7.79 4.69 -10.87
N ASN A 135 8.74 4.94 -11.79
CA ASN A 135 8.42 5.49 -13.10
C ASN A 135 7.55 4.53 -13.93
N ASP A 136 7.89 3.24 -13.94
CA ASP A 136 7.15 2.23 -14.70
C ASP A 136 5.70 2.08 -14.18
N LEU A 137 5.49 2.15 -12.86
CA LEU A 137 4.15 2.13 -12.25
C LEU A 137 3.37 3.41 -12.52
N THR A 138 4.03 4.57 -12.52
CA THR A 138 3.42 5.86 -12.87
C THR A 138 2.95 5.87 -14.32
N ASP A 139 3.76 5.34 -15.24
CA ASP A 139 3.46 5.28 -16.67
C ASP A 139 2.27 4.35 -16.99
N GLN A 140 1.93 3.42 -16.10
CA GLN A 140 0.72 2.60 -16.21
C GLN A 140 -0.58 3.38 -15.94
N GLY A 141 -0.50 4.60 -15.41
CA GLY A 141 -1.66 5.46 -15.13
C GLY A 141 -2.48 5.02 -13.92
N LEU A 142 -1.89 4.25 -13.00
CA LEU A 142 -2.50 3.86 -11.74
C LEU A 142 -2.63 5.05 -10.78
N ASN A 143 -3.56 4.99 -9.83
CA ASN A 143 -3.72 6.00 -8.79
C ASN A 143 -2.57 5.93 -7.79
N GLU A 144 -1.80 7.01 -7.69
CA GLU A 144 -0.70 7.13 -6.74
C GLU A 144 -1.18 7.66 -5.39
N THR A 145 -0.71 7.04 -4.30
CA THR A 145 -0.89 7.54 -2.93
C THR A 145 0.44 7.46 -2.19
N ILE A 146 0.87 8.58 -1.61
CA ILE A 146 2.11 8.67 -0.84
C ILE A 146 1.78 8.43 0.63
N LEU A 147 2.45 7.46 1.24
CA LEU A 147 2.42 7.13 2.66
C LEU A 147 3.77 7.48 3.29
N ASP A 148 3.85 7.52 4.62
CA ASP A 148 5.08 7.91 5.34
C ASP A 148 6.32 7.08 4.93
N THR A 149 6.15 5.76 4.73
CA THR A 149 7.24 4.81 4.43
C THR A 149 7.12 4.12 3.08
N ALA A 150 6.02 4.34 2.35
CA ALA A 150 5.72 3.66 1.09
C ALA A 150 5.06 4.61 0.10
N VAL A 151 5.05 4.22 -1.17
CA VAL A 151 4.15 4.75 -2.18
C VAL A 151 3.32 3.59 -2.72
N THR A 152 2.02 3.82 -2.91
CA THR A 152 1.12 2.83 -3.50
C THR A 152 0.64 3.30 -4.87
N TYR A 153 0.51 2.35 -5.79
CA TYR A 153 -0.08 2.53 -7.12
C TYR A 153 -1.23 1.55 -7.26
N SER A 154 -2.43 2.05 -7.49
CA SER A 154 -3.62 1.21 -7.39
C SER A 154 -4.65 1.48 -8.47
N GLN A 155 -5.45 0.43 -8.77
CA GLN A 155 -6.63 0.47 -9.60
C GLN A 155 -7.68 -0.47 -8.98
N GLN A 156 -8.88 0.03 -8.73
CA GLN A 156 -9.97 -0.81 -8.20
C GLN A 156 -10.52 -1.78 -9.25
N GLY A 157 -10.50 -1.37 -10.53
CA GLY A 157 -11.07 -2.17 -11.62
C GLY A 157 -12.59 -2.24 -11.61
N ASP A 158 -13.14 -3.25 -12.29
CA ASP A 158 -14.59 -3.47 -12.39
C ASP A 158 -14.96 -4.95 -12.20
N GLU A 159 -16.17 -5.18 -11.70
CA GLU A 159 -16.70 -6.52 -11.38
C GLU A 159 -17.03 -7.38 -12.63
N GLN A 160 -17.01 -6.79 -13.82
CA GLN A 160 -17.24 -7.48 -15.08
C GLN A 160 -15.97 -8.10 -15.66
N GLY A 161 -14.82 -7.91 -14.98
CA GLY A 161 -13.52 -8.43 -15.42
C GLY A 161 -12.92 -7.70 -16.63
N LEU A 162 -13.40 -6.49 -16.96
CA LEU A 162 -12.83 -5.65 -18.03
C LEU A 162 -11.60 -4.90 -17.57
N ALA A 163 -11.50 -4.66 -16.27
CA ALA A 163 -10.35 -4.04 -15.64
C ALA A 163 -10.04 -4.73 -14.30
N PRO A 164 -8.80 -5.19 -14.06
CA PRO A 164 -8.41 -5.90 -12.84
C PRO A 164 -8.38 -4.97 -11.63
N ALA A 165 -8.45 -5.54 -10.42
CA ALA A 165 -7.98 -4.87 -9.22
C ALA A 165 -6.45 -4.99 -9.15
N ILE A 166 -5.77 -3.87 -8.96
CA ILE A 166 -4.31 -3.79 -8.89
C ILE A 166 -3.92 -2.99 -7.65
N LEU A 167 -3.01 -3.54 -6.86
CA LEU A 167 -2.36 -2.83 -5.77
C LEU A 167 -0.87 -3.11 -5.79
N ASN A 168 -0.07 -2.06 -5.91
CA ASN A 168 1.38 -2.09 -5.74
C ASN A 168 1.75 -1.26 -4.51
N VAL A 169 2.59 -1.81 -3.64
CA VAL A 169 3.14 -1.14 -2.46
C VAL A 169 4.66 -1.14 -2.59
N VAL A 170 5.26 0.04 -2.75
CA VAL A 170 6.72 0.20 -2.94
C VAL A 170 7.32 0.92 -1.74
N THR A 171 8.12 0.21 -0.97
CA THR A 171 8.89 0.74 0.18
C THR A 171 10.33 1.10 -0.23
N GLN A 172 11.22 1.28 0.74
CA GLN A 172 12.65 1.44 0.49
C GLN A 172 13.36 0.10 0.19
N GLU A 173 12.76 -1.04 0.59
CA GLU A 173 13.40 -2.36 0.56
C GLU A 173 12.59 -3.40 -0.23
N SER A 174 11.28 -3.18 -0.41
CA SER A 174 10.39 -4.13 -1.07
C SER A 174 9.41 -3.47 -2.02
N TRP A 175 9.01 -4.24 -3.03
CA TRP A 175 7.87 -3.99 -3.89
C TRP A 175 6.93 -5.20 -3.78
N ILE A 176 5.74 -4.99 -3.22
CA ILE A 176 4.66 -5.98 -3.15
C ILE A 176 3.62 -5.60 -4.20
N SER A 177 3.19 -6.57 -5.01
CA SER A 177 2.16 -6.40 -6.04
C SER A 177 1.09 -7.47 -5.86
N VAL A 178 -0.17 -7.06 -5.89
CA VAL A 178 -1.34 -7.95 -5.89
C VAL A 178 -2.24 -7.55 -7.04
N ILE A 179 -2.55 -8.51 -7.92
CA ILE A 179 -3.40 -8.32 -9.09
C ILE A 179 -4.48 -9.39 -9.07
N SER A 180 -5.75 -9.00 -9.00
CA SER A 180 -6.89 -9.88 -9.21
C SER A 180 -7.48 -9.61 -10.60
N VAL A 181 -7.68 -10.65 -11.40
CA VAL A 181 -8.26 -10.53 -12.75
C VAL A 181 -9.62 -9.85 -12.71
N VAL A 182 -10.48 -10.20 -11.73
CA VAL A 182 -11.73 -9.49 -11.49
C VAL A 182 -11.46 -8.30 -10.58
N GLY A 183 -11.91 -7.11 -10.99
CA GLY A 183 -11.82 -5.90 -10.20
C GLY A 183 -13.04 -5.67 -9.30
N GLY A 184 -13.25 -4.40 -8.97
CA GLY A 184 -14.34 -3.95 -8.11
C GLY A 184 -13.93 -3.79 -6.64
N PRO A 185 -14.83 -3.22 -5.80
CA PRO A 185 -14.51 -2.89 -4.41
C PRO A 185 -14.08 -4.09 -3.57
N ALA A 186 -14.74 -5.24 -3.70
CA ALA A 186 -14.46 -6.43 -2.91
C ALA A 186 -13.08 -7.04 -3.27
N SER A 187 -12.76 -7.13 -4.56
CA SER A 187 -11.45 -7.61 -5.03
C SER A 187 -10.32 -6.67 -4.64
N PHE A 188 -10.57 -5.36 -4.63
CA PHE A 188 -9.60 -4.38 -4.20
C PHE A 188 -9.35 -4.45 -2.68
N GLU A 189 -10.39 -4.58 -1.85
CA GLU A 189 -10.26 -4.81 -0.41
C GLU A 189 -9.49 -6.12 -0.13
N GLN A 190 -9.76 -7.18 -0.90
CA GLN A 190 -8.97 -8.42 -0.81
C GLN A 190 -7.50 -8.19 -1.15
N ALA A 191 -7.20 -7.39 -2.18
CA ALA A 191 -5.82 -7.07 -2.55
C ALA A 191 -5.08 -6.31 -1.43
N GLU A 192 -5.75 -5.39 -0.72
CA GLU A 192 -5.19 -4.69 0.44
C GLU A 192 -4.88 -5.67 1.59
N VAL A 193 -5.79 -6.59 1.89
CA VAL A 193 -5.56 -7.64 2.91
C VAL A 193 -4.39 -8.53 2.53
N LEU A 194 -4.33 -9.00 1.28
CA LEU A 194 -3.25 -9.86 0.79
C LEU A 194 -1.90 -9.14 0.83
N ALA A 195 -1.83 -7.88 0.41
CA ALA A 195 -0.59 -7.09 0.49
C ALA A 195 -0.09 -6.95 1.95
N ALA A 196 -1.00 -6.75 2.91
CA ALA A 196 -0.65 -6.70 4.33
C ALA A 196 -0.18 -8.07 4.87
N GLU A 197 -0.76 -9.17 4.41
CA GLU A 197 -0.34 -10.54 4.78
C GLU A 197 1.05 -10.86 4.20
N VAL A 198 1.34 -10.47 2.96
CA VAL A 198 2.67 -10.58 2.35
C VAL A 198 3.68 -9.75 3.14
N ASP A 199 3.37 -8.49 3.48
CA ASP A 199 4.24 -7.64 4.32
C ASP A 199 4.56 -8.35 5.64
N GLY A 200 3.55 -8.93 6.30
CA GLY A 200 3.74 -9.73 7.52
C GLY A 200 4.64 -10.97 7.34
N ALA A 201 4.61 -11.60 6.17
CA ALA A 201 5.41 -12.77 5.86
C ALA A 201 6.88 -12.42 5.53
N VAL A 202 7.10 -11.31 4.82
CA VAL A 202 8.45 -10.92 4.33
C VAL A 202 9.23 -10.01 5.27
N TYR A 203 8.58 -9.38 6.25
CA TYR A 203 9.23 -8.56 7.27
C TYR A 203 9.19 -9.25 8.64
N ARG A 204 10.36 -9.68 9.12
CA ARG A 204 10.54 -10.42 10.38
C ARG A 204 11.54 -9.74 11.30
#